data_25dd29a5908996cb6bff6c3a9e44d924
#
_entry.id   25dd29a5908996cb6bff6c3a9e44d924
#
_cell.length_a   1.000
_cell.length_b   1.000
_cell.length_c   1.000
_cell.angle_alpha   90.00
_cell.angle_beta   90.00
_cell.angle_gamma   90.00
#
_symmetry.space_group_name_H-M   'P 1'
#
loop_
_entity.id
_entity.type
_entity.pdbx_description
1 polymer ?
#
loop_
_entity_poly.entity_id
_entity_poly.type
_entity_poly.pdbx_seq_one_letter_code
_entity_poly.pdbx_strand_id
1 'polypeptide(L)'
;MRREVLAHLSAVRARRPAPQLLSYRALPPVLGTRAAPVFTVSVLSAGQITGRLLRLKPAVLYVPLSEVAARPDFFRSLAARQTLAVVLPRIVWDSETRRLLDALDLAASLGIRRALTGNVGQLSLLRSRGMEAAGDFGLNLTNSRAASELRDLGLCSLTASFELTLPQLRDLSKPLPTEMLVYGRLPLMLTENCLIRNRTGECSCGAGPVKLIDRKGEEFRIVRDCGTCRSVVLNGKKLYLLDKREDLRRFGLWALRLSFTTENPGEIDTVLSNLNAPFDPGACTRGLYYRGVE
;
A
#
# COMPACT_ATOMS: atom_id res chain seq x y z
N MET A 1 -39.30 33.32 -17.79
CA MET A 1 -38.36 33.09 -18.88
C MET A 1 -36.97 32.64 -18.39
N ARG A 2 -36.10 33.47 -17.75
CA ARG A 2 -34.75 33.02 -17.33
C ARG A 2 -34.75 31.83 -16.36
N ARG A 3 -35.61 31.84 -15.34
CA ARG A 3 -35.74 30.74 -14.35
C ARG A 3 -36.26 29.45 -14.99
N GLU A 4 -37.19 29.55 -15.93
CA GLU A 4 -37.76 28.40 -16.64
C GLU A 4 -36.75 27.74 -17.56
N VAL A 5 -35.96 28.56 -18.27
CA VAL A 5 -34.87 28.06 -19.12
C VAL A 5 -33.82 27.34 -18.29
N LEU A 6 -33.42 27.90 -17.12
CA LEU A 6 -32.47 27.25 -16.21
C LEU A 6 -33.03 25.95 -15.61
N ALA A 7 -34.32 25.93 -15.23
CA ALA A 7 -34.97 24.73 -14.73
C ALA A 7 -35.04 23.65 -15.81
N HIS A 8 -35.39 24.03 -17.05
CA HIS A 8 -35.41 23.09 -18.19
C HIS A 8 -34.02 22.56 -18.49
N LEU A 9 -33.00 23.39 -18.53
CA LEU A 9 -31.61 22.97 -18.71
C LEU A 9 -31.16 22.01 -17.60
N SER A 10 -31.49 22.33 -16.35
CA SER A 10 -31.17 21.43 -15.22
C SER A 10 -31.87 20.08 -15.35
N ALA A 11 -33.14 20.07 -15.74
CA ALA A 11 -33.89 18.84 -15.97
C ALA A 11 -33.32 18.02 -17.11
N VAL A 12 -32.90 18.63 -18.22
CA VAL A 12 -32.26 17.95 -19.34
C VAL A 12 -30.89 17.35 -18.93
N ARG A 13 -30.09 18.11 -18.20
CA ARG A 13 -28.78 17.65 -17.68
C ARG A 13 -28.92 16.55 -16.65
N ALA A 14 -29.99 16.55 -15.86
CA ALA A 14 -30.28 15.53 -14.86
C ALA A 14 -30.90 14.25 -15.46
N ARG A 15 -31.33 14.28 -16.72
CA ARG A 15 -31.83 13.07 -17.41
C ARG A 15 -30.69 12.09 -17.55
N ARG A 16 -30.78 10.96 -16.81
CA ARG A 16 -29.92 9.81 -17.03
C ARG A 16 -30.58 8.89 -18.04
N PRO A 17 -29.87 8.37 -19.05
CA PRO A 17 -30.41 7.29 -19.88
C PRO A 17 -30.82 6.15 -18.96
N ALA A 18 -31.95 5.51 -19.28
CA ALA A 18 -32.38 4.34 -18.53
C ALA A 18 -31.25 3.31 -18.55
N PRO A 19 -30.80 2.79 -17.39
CA PRO A 19 -29.73 1.79 -17.35
C PRO A 19 -30.19 0.55 -18.13
N GLN A 20 -29.39 0.10 -19.07
CA GLN A 20 -29.61 -1.19 -19.68
C GLN A 20 -29.32 -2.27 -18.64
N LEU A 21 -30.34 -3.05 -18.31
CA LEU A 21 -30.16 -4.25 -17.47
C LEU A 21 -29.43 -5.30 -18.32
N LEU A 22 -28.12 -5.38 -18.14
CA LEU A 22 -27.33 -6.46 -18.69
C LEU A 22 -27.50 -7.70 -17.79
N SER A 23 -27.56 -8.88 -18.41
CA SER A 23 -27.59 -10.14 -17.65
C SER A 23 -26.31 -10.23 -16.80
N TYR A 24 -26.50 -10.41 -15.49
CA TYR A 24 -25.36 -10.64 -14.59
C TYR A 24 -24.74 -12.00 -14.88
N ARG A 25 -23.47 -12.00 -15.29
CA ARG A 25 -22.67 -13.22 -15.36
C ARG A 25 -21.78 -13.30 -14.14
N ALA A 26 -22.00 -14.31 -13.31
CA ALA A 26 -21.11 -14.57 -12.18
C ALA A 26 -19.70 -14.90 -12.69
N LEU A 27 -18.68 -14.33 -12.06
CA LEU A 27 -17.30 -14.72 -12.33
C LEU A 27 -17.03 -16.07 -11.64
N PRO A 28 -16.36 -17.01 -12.31
CA PRO A 28 -15.95 -18.24 -11.66
C PRO A 28 -14.98 -17.89 -10.51
N PRO A 29 -15.12 -18.55 -9.34
CA PRO A 29 -14.23 -18.30 -8.23
C PRO A 29 -12.81 -18.79 -8.56
N VAL A 30 -11.81 -17.93 -8.30
CA VAL A 30 -10.39 -18.30 -8.37
C VAL A 30 -9.85 -18.27 -6.94
N LEU A 31 -9.51 -19.44 -6.41
CA LEU A 31 -9.16 -19.63 -5.00
C LEU A 31 -7.74 -19.13 -4.66
N GLY A 32 -6.96 -18.73 -5.67
CA GLY A 32 -5.56 -18.31 -5.49
C GLY A 32 -4.60 -19.49 -5.42
N THR A 33 -3.49 -19.34 -4.71
CA THR A 33 -2.45 -20.37 -4.59
C THR A 33 -2.77 -21.41 -3.51
N ARG A 34 -2.37 -22.68 -3.73
CA ARG A 34 -2.38 -23.72 -2.68
C ARG A 34 -1.08 -23.78 -1.88
N ALA A 35 -0.03 -23.12 -2.36
CA ALA A 35 1.24 -23.05 -1.64
C ALA A 35 1.09 -22.20 -0.37
N ALA A 36 1.92 -22.46 0.62
CA ALA A 36 2.01 -21.61 1.80
C ALA A 36 2.45 -20.19 1.38
N PRO A 37 1.82 -19.13 1.94
CA PRO A 37 2.16 -17.77 1.58
C PRO A 37 3.61 -17.44 1.98
N VAL A 38 4.30 -16.73 1.11
CA VAL A 38 5.64 -16.20 1.37
C VAL A 38 5.55 -14.85 2.10
N PHE A 39 6.66 -14.35 2.61
CA PHE A 39 6.73 -12.99 3.13
C PHE A 39 7.12 -11.99 2.04
N THR A 40 6.43 -10.87 1.99
CA THR A 40 6.88 -9.62 1.38
C THR A 40 7.14 -8.60 2.49
N VAL A 41 8.03 -7.66 2.25
CA VAL A 41 8.38 -6.65 3.24
C VAL A 41 8.30 -5.28 2.61
N SER A 42 7.71 -4.31 3.30
CA SER A 42 7.81 -2.89 2.93
C SER A 42 8.51 -2.10 4.02
N VAL A 43 9.36 -1.16 3.61
CA VAL A 43 10.09 -0.23 4.48
C VAL A 43 9.86 1.20 4.01
N LEU A 44 10.04 2.18 4.90
CA LEU A 44 9.96 3.61 4.57
C LEU A 44 11.33 4.25 4.31
N SER A 45 12.42 3.59 4.72
CA SER A 45 13.76 4.11 4.48
C SER A 45 14.79 3.00 4.30
N ALA A 46 15.90 3.32 3.63
CA ALA A 46 17.02 2.41 3.48
C ALA A 46 17.64 1.99 4.83
N GLY A 47 17.57 2.86 5.84
CA GLY A 47 18.06 2.56 7.19
C GLY A 47 17.31 1.43 7.91
N GLN A 48 16.12 1.07 7.44
CA GLN A 48 15.33 -0.06 7.94
C GLN A 48 15.71 -1.41 7.32
N ILE A 49 16.56 -1.43 6.30
CA ILE A 49 16.99 -2.64 5.61
C ILE A 49 18.14 -3.30 6.39
N THR A 50 17.79 -4.11 7.38
CA THR A 50 18.77 -4.78 8.25
C THR A 50 19.35 -6.05 7.60
N GLY A 51 20.49 -6.51 8.11
CA GLY A 51 21.06 -7.77 7.68
C GLY A 51 20.14 -8.97 7.96
N ARG A 52 19.30 -8.89 9.03
CA ARG A 52 18.31 -9.92 9.33
C ARG A 52 17.17 -9.91 8.33
N LEU A 53 16.69 -8.71 7.93
CA LEU A 53 15.69 -8.57 6.87
C LEU A 53 16.17 -9.19 5.56
N LEU A 54 17.41 -8.96 5.18
CA LEU A 54 17.98 -9.56 3.96
C LEU A 54 18.14 -11.08 4.07
N ARG A 55 18.47 -11.61 5.27
CA ARG A 55 18.52 -13.08 5.50
C ARG A 55 17.14 -13.74 5.44
N LEU A 56 16.04 -13.02 5.72
CA LEU A 56 14.67 -13.50 5.51
C LEU A 56 14.40 -13.82 4.04
N LYS A 57 15.11 -13.18 3.11
CA LYS A 57 14.92 -13.30 1.65
C LYS A 57 13.43 -13.08 1.27
N PRO A 58 12.83 -11.93 1.58
CA PRO A 58 11.44 -11.69 1.23
C PRO A 58 11.25 -11.85 -0.28
N ALA A 59 10.10 -12.37 -0.70
CA ALA A 59 9.79 -12.56 -2.12
C ALA A 59 9.87 -11.25 -2.90
N VAL A 60 9.45 -10.14 -2.27
CA VAL A 60 9.63 -8.77 -2.76
C VAL A 60 9.92 -7.86 -1.57
N LEU A 61 10.90 -6.98 -1.73
CA LEU A 61 11.15 -5.87 -0.82
C LEU A 61 10.66 -4.57 -1.46
N TYR A 62 9.65 -3.99 -0.88
CA TYR A 62 9.04 -2.72 -1.31
C TYR A 62 9.76 -1.55 -0.66
N VAL A 63 10.26 -0.61 -1.48
CA VAL A 63 11.03 0.55 -1.03
C VAL A 63 10.48 1.84 -1.68
N PRO A 64 10.40 2.98 -0.97
CA PRO A 64 9.93 4.21 -1.59
C PRO A 64 10.79 4.61 -2.79
N LEU A 65 10.15 5.06 -3.86
CA LEU A 65 10.86 5.54 -5.05
C LEU A 65 11.81 6.71 -4.72
N SER A 66 11.42 7.56 -3.76
CA SER A 66 12.26 8.67 -3.27
C SER A 66 13.55 8.20 -2.58
N GLU A 67 13.52 7.08 -1.84
CA GLU A 67 14.70 6.49 -1.21
C GLU A 67 15.67 5.93 -2.26
N VAL A 68 15.12 5.30 -3.31
CA VAL A 68 15.92 4.79 -4.43
C VAL A 68 16.60 5.95 -5.16
N ALA A 69 15.88 7.03 -5.43
CA ALA A 69 16.43 8.22 -6.06
C ALA A 69 17.51 8.92 -5.21
N ALA A 70 17.35 8.90 -3.88
CA ALA A 70 18.32 9.51 -2.96
C ALA A 70 19.61 8.68 -2.77
N ARG A 71 19.56 7.35 -3.02
CA ARG A 71 20.68 6.42 -2.75
C ARG A 71 20.87 5.39 -3.88
N PRO A 72 21.09 5.81 -5.11
CA PRO A 72 21.09 4.93 -6.28
C PRO A 72 22.11 3.80 -6.20
N ASP A 73 23.33 4.04 -5.73
CA ASP A 73 24.38 3.03 -5.67
C ASP A 73 24.07 1.93 -4.64
N PHE A 74 23.49 2.29 -3.49
CA PHE A 74 23.03 1.32 -2.50
C PHE A 74 21.97 0.39 -3.11
N PHE A 75 20.96 0.97 -3.78
CA PHE A 75 19.88 0.19 -4.37
C PHE A 75 20.29 -0.58 -5.63
N ARG A 76 21.28 -0.11 -6.38
CA ARG A 76 21.92 -0.88 -7.46
C ARG A 76 22.52 -2.19 -6.93
N SER A 77 23.32 -2.09 -5.87
CA SER A 77 23.96 -3.24 -5.24
C SER A 77 22.93 -4.19 -4.63
N LEU A 78 21.83 -3.66 -4.11
CA LEU A 78 20.76 -4.47 -3.50
C LEU A 78 19.90 -5.16 -4.56
N ALA A 79 19.56 -4.50 -5.66
CA ALA A 79 18.76 -5.05 -6.76
C ALA A 79 19.43 -6.28 -7.43
N ALA A 80 20.76 -6.36 -7.38
CA ALA A 80 21.50 -7.52 -7.91
C ALA A 80 21.27 -8.83 -7.12
N ARG A 81 20.77 -8.74 -5.88
CA ARG A 81 20.65 -9.91 -4.95
C ARG A 81 19.30 -10.05 -4.28
N GLN A 82 18.42 -9.07 -4.43
CA GLN A 82 17.09 -9.03 -3.82
C GLN A 82 16.08 -8.48 -4.83
N THR A 83 14.94 -9.14 -4.98
CA THR A 83 13.82 -8.60 -5.79
C THR A 83 13.28 -7.36 -5.10
N LEU A 84 13.44 -6.21 -5.77
CA LEU A 84 12.94 -4.92 -5.32
C LEU A 84 11.71 -4.51 -6.12
N ALA A 85 10.81 -3.78 -5.47
CA ALA A 85 9.77 -3.01 -6.12
C ALA A 85 9.73 -1.60 -5.51
N VAL A 86 9.67 -0.58 -6.36
CA VAL A 86 9.54 0.80 -5.89
C VAL A 86 8.10 1.11 -5.53
N VAL A 87 7.88 1.74 -4.37
CA VAL A 87 6.57 2.22 -3.95
C VAL A 87 6.35 3.62 -4.48
N LEU A 88 5.27 3.79 -5.25
CA LEU A 88 4.91 5.09 -5.82
C LEU A 88 4.09 5.93 -4.84
N PRO A 89 4.20 7.27 -4.91
CA PRO A 89 3.31 8.14 -4.14
C PRO A 89 1.87 7.96 -4.62
N ARG A 90 0.92 7.89 -3.68
CA ARG A 90 -0.52 7.71 -4.01
C ARG A 90 -1.12 8.94 -4.70
N ILE A 91 -0.62 10.12 -4.39
CA ILE A 91 -1.04 11.39 -4.98
C ILE A 91 0.15 11.94 -5.78
N VAL A 92 -0.11 12.33 -7.01
CA VAL A 92 0.85 12.99 -7.91
C VAL A 92 0.10 14.08 -8.64
N TRP A 93 0.55 15.32 -8.48
CA TRP A 93 0.05 16.45 -9.25
C TRP A 93 0.78 16.55 -10.61
N ASP A 94 0.18 17.21 -11.57
CA ASP A 94 0.78 17.38 -12.89
C ASP A 94 2.18 18.00 -12.81
N SER A 95 2.37 18.96 -11.88
CA SER A 95 3.66 19.60 -11.63
C SER A 95 4.75 18.64 -11.09
N GLU A 96 4.36 17.49 -10.54
CA GLU A 96 5.27 16.47 -9.98
C GLU A 96 5.57 15.35 -10.97
N THR A 97 4.81 15.27 -12.06
CA THR A 97 4.87 14.16 -13.02
C THR A 97 6.28 14.00 -13.60
N ARG A 98 6.93 15.08 -13.98
CA ARG A 98 8.31 15.03 -14.53
C ARG A 98 9.28 14.39 -13.54
N ARG A 99 9.25 14.80 -12.28
CA ARG A 99 10.10 14.25 -11.23
C ARG A 99 9.82 12.77 -10.99
N LEU A 100 8.54 12.37 -11.02
CA LEU A 100 8.14 10.96 -10.90
C LEU A 100 8.74 10.14 -12.05
N LEU A 101 8.64 10.62 -13.28
CA LEU A 101 9.13 9.93 -14.45
C LEU A 101 10.65 9.77 -14.43
N ASP A 102 11.39 10.83 -14.11
CA ASP A 102 12.85 10.80 -13.99
C ASP A 102 13.31 9.80 -12.90
N ALA A 103 12.59 9.73 -11.77
CA ALA A 103 12.88 8.77 -10.71
C ALA A 103 12.56 7.31 -11.12
N LEU A 104 11.49 7.07 -11.90
CA LEU A 104 11.17 5.75 -12.46
C LEU A 104 12.22 5.30 -13.46
N ASP A 105 12.67 6.18 -14.35
CA ASP A 105 13.70 5.90 -15.34
C ASP A 105 15.02 5.55 -14.63
N LEU A 106 15.37 6.26 -13.55
CA LEU A 106 16.49 5.91 -12.69
C LEU A 106 16.31 4.53 -12.08
N ALA A 107 15.17 4.24 -11.43
CA ALA A 107 14.93 2.93 -10.82
C ALA A 107 15.05 1.80 -11.85
N ALA A 108 14.52 1.99 -13.05
CA ALA A 108 14.66 1.02 -14.16
C ALA A 108 16.11 0.81 -14.57
N SER A 109 16.93 1.87 -14.62
CA SER A 109 18.38 1.79 -14.94
C SER A 109 19.19 1.04 -13.88
N LEU A 110 18.69 1.00 -12.63
CA LEU A 110 19.28 0.24 -11.53
C LEU A 110 18.85 -1.25 -11.53
N GLY A 111 18.05 -1.68 -12.50
CA GLY A 111 17.56 -3.06 -12.61
C GLY A 111 16.25 -3.31 -11.84
N ILE A 112 15.62 -2.30 -11.26
CA ILE A 112 14.33 -2.44 -10.57
C ILE A 112 13.21 -2.35 -11.61
N ARG A 113 12.55 -3.46 -11.87
CA ARG A 113 11.54 -3.59 -12.95
C ARG A 113 10.10 -3.65 -12.45
N ARG A 114 9.88 -3.56 -11.13
CA ARG A 114 8.54 -3.64 -10.51
C ARG A 114 8.24 -2.39 -9.70
N ALA A 115 7.00 -1.94 -9.79
CA ALA A 115 6.48 -0.82 -8.99
C ALA A 115 5.19 -1.22 -8.28
N LEU A 116 5.06 -0.81 -7.00
CA LEU A 116 3.86 -0.94 -6.20
C LEU A 116 3.07 0.37 -6.28
N THR A 117 1.85 0.33 -6.79
CA THR A 117 1.00 1.51 -6.98
C THR A 117 -0.36 1.38 -6.31
N GLY A 118 -0.77 2.43 -5.62
CA GLY A 118 -2.13 2.60 -5.08
C GLY A 118 -2.99 3.57 -5.93
N ASN A 119 -2.61 3.82 -7.18
CA ASN A 119 -3.29 4.77 -8.07
C ASN A 119 -3.34 4.21 -9.51
N VAL A 120 -4.56 3.95 -10.01
CA VAL A 120 -4.77 3.40 -11.36
C VAL A 120 -4.24 4.31 -12.48
N GLY A 121 -4.20 5.64 -12.26
CA GLY A 121 -3.65 6.60 -13.22
C GLY A 121 -2.15 6.41 -13.50
N GLN A 122 -1.43 5.69 -12.64
CA GLN A 122 0.00 5.41 -12.82
C GLN A 122 0.28 4.20 -13.70
N LEU A 123 -0.73 3.37 -14.02
CA LEU A 123 -0.53 2.12 -14.78
C LEU A 123 0.01 2.37 -16.20
N SER A 124 -0.49 3.40 -16.89
CA SER A 124 0.01 3.78 -18.21
C SER A 124 1.46 4.24 -18.18
N LEU A 125 1.86 4.97 -17.12
CA LEU A 125 3.24 5.44 -16.94
C LEU A 125 4.21 4.29 -16.71
N LEU A 126 3.79 3.27 -15.94
CA LEU A 126 4.59 2.07 -15.69
C LEU A 126 4.71 1.21 -16.96
N ARG A 127 3.60 1.01 -17.66
CA ARG A 127 3.57 0.24 -18.90
C ARG A 127 4.47 0.84 -19.98
N SER A 128 4.45 2.17 -20.15
CA SER A 128 5.31 2.85 -21.14
C SER A 128 6.81 2.71 -20.85
N ARG A 129 7.19 2.28 -19.62
CA ARG A 129 8.57 2.04 -19.19
C ARG A 129 8.92 0.56 -19.06
N GLY A 130 8.03 -0.33 -19.49
CA GLY A 130 8.23 -1.78 -19.37
C GLY A 130 8.35 -2.24 -17.91
N MET A 131 7.75 -1.50 -16.96
CA MET A 131 7.73 -1.87 -15.54
C MET A 131 6.48 -2.67 -15.22
N GLU A 132 6.65 -3.73 -14.41
CA GLU A 132 5.54 -4.50 -13.85
C GLU A 132 4.82 -3.69 -12.77
N ALA A 133 3.49 -3.57 -12.89
CA ALA A 133 2.67 -2.89 -11.90
C ALA A 133 2.10 -3.89 -10.89
N ALA A 134 2.45 -3.75 -9.62
CA ALA A 134 1.81 -4.41 -8.48
C ALA A 134 0.80 -3.46 -7.84
N GLY A 135 -0.41 -3.95 -7.56
CA GLY A 135 -1.47 -3.15 -6.94
C GLY A 135 -1.33 -3.10 -5.42
N ASP A 136 -1.26 -1.91 -4.86
CA ASP A 136 -1.20 -1.70 -3.42
C ASP A 136 -2.61 -1.56 -2.81
N PHE A 137 -2.69 -1.63 -1.47
CA PHE A 137 -3.94 -1.46 -0.70
C PHE A 137 -4.70 -0.16 -1.06
N GLY A 138 -4.02 0.87 -1.56
CA GLY A 138 -4.64 2.11 -2.02
C GLY A 138 -5.60 1.96 -3.21
N LEU A 139 -5.57 0.83 -3.92
CA LEU A 139 -6.56 0.49 -4.94
C LEU A 139 -7.89 0.01 -4.34
N ASN A 140 -7.97 -0.13 -3.02
CA ASN A 140 -9.17 -0.54 -2.27
C ASN A 140 -9.83 -1.81 -2.83
N LEU A 141 -9.03 -2.85 -3.04
CA LEU A 141 -9.52 -4.14 -3.52
C LEU A 141 -10.42 -4.79 -2.47
N THR A 142 -11.73 -4.75 -2.68
CA THR A 142 -12.75 -5.27 -1.75
C THR A 142 -13.67 -6.33 -2.35
N ASN A 143 -13.63 -6.55 -3.65
CA ASN A 143 -14.51 -7.53 -4.31
C ASN A 143 -13.86 -8.20 -5.53
N SER A 144 -14.43 -9.33 -5.92
CA SER A 144 -13.90 -10.18 -6.99
C SER A 144 -13.97 -9.54 -8.39
N ARG A 145 -14.90 -8.63 -8.63
CA ARG A 145 -15.00 -7.88 -9.90
C ARG A 145 -13.83 -6.92 -10.04
N ALA A 146 -13.57 -6.14 -8.98
CA ALA A 146 -12.41 -5.25 -8.95
C ALA A 146 -11.09 -6.02 -9.14
N ALA A 147 -10.96 -7.22 -8.54
CA ALA A 147 -9.78 -8.07 -8.75
C ALA A 147 -9.60 -8.48 -10.22
N SER A 148 -10.71 -8.84 -10.91
CA SER A 148 -10.69 -9.19 -12.32
C SER A 148 -10.31 -7.99 -13.21
N GLU A 149 -10.93 -6.84 -12.97
CA GLU A 149 -10.63 -5.60 -13.71
C GLU A 149 -9.16 -5.19 -13.55
N LEU A 150 -8.64 -5.26 -12.32
CA LEU A 150 -7.23 -4.92 -12.06
C LEU A 150 -6.28 -5.89 -12.78
N ARG A 151 -6.62 -7.19 -12.88
CA ARG A 151 -5.90 -8.14 -13.72
C ARG A 151 -5.94 -7.73 -15.19
N ASP A 152 -7.11 -7.38 -15.70
CA ASP A 152 -7.31 -7.03 -17.11
C ASP A 152 -6.64 -5.69 -17.45
N LEU A 153 -6.48 -4.81 -16.48
CA LEU A 153 -5.64 -3.62 -16.56
C LEU A 153 -4.13 -3.91 -16.55
N GLY A 154 -3.72 -5.18 -16.39
CA GLY A 154 -2.34 -5.62 -16.53
C GLY A 154 -1.50 -5.55 -15.26
N LEU A 155 -2.11 -5.59 -14.06
CA LEU A 155 -1.35 -5.72 -12.83
C LEU A 155 -0.78 -7.15 -12.71
N CYS A 156 0.40 -7.28 -12.10
CA CYS A 156 1.06 -8.58 -11.87
C CYS A 156 0.72 -9.20 -10.51
N SER A 157 0.31 -8.40 -9.54
CA SER A 157 -0.13 -8.84 -8.20
C SER A 157 -1.04 -7.80 -7.56
N LEU A 158 -1.75 -8.18 -6.49
CA LEU A 158 -2.71 -7.32 -5.79
C LEU A 158 -2.49 -7.38 -4.29
N THR A 159 -2.71 -6.26 -3.61
CA THR A 159 -2.84 -6.20 -2.16
C THR A 159 -4.32 -6.05 -1.81
N ALA A 160 -4.87 -7.00 -1.06
CA ALA A 160 -6.23 -6.92 -0.58
C ALA A 160 -6.40 -5.75 0.40
N SER A 161 -7.56 -5.11 0.40
CA SER A 161 -7.86 -4.05 1.35
C SER A 161 -7.80 -4.60 2.79
N PHE A 162 -7.17 -3.85 3.67
CA PHE A 162 -7.16 -4.15 5.11
C PHE A 162 -8.51 -3.82 5.81
N GLU A 163 -9.49 -3.36 5.05
CA GLU A 163 -10.87 -3.14 5.51
C GLU A 163 -11.75 -4.39 5.34
N LEU A 164 -11.27 -5.42 4.63
CA LEU A 164 -11.95 -6.70 4.53
C LEU A 164 -11.89 -7.49 5.83
N THR A 165 -13.00 -8.19 6.15
CA THR A 165 -12.97 -9.23 7.16
C THR A 165 -12.24 -10.48 6.65
N LEU A 166 -11.78 -11.34 7.57
CA LEU A 166 -11.15 -12.62 7.17
C LEU A 166 -12.07 -13.50 6.32
N PRO A 167 -13.38 -13.65 6.61
CA PRO A 167 -14.29 -14.38 5.71
C PRO A 167 -14.39 -13.77 4.32
N GLN A 168 -14.51 -12.44 4.21
CA GLN A 168 -14.53 -11.75 2.92
C GLN A 168 -13.23 -11.96 2.13
N LEU A 169 -12.08 -11.89 2.82
CA LEU A 169 -10.79 -12.14 2.20
C LEU A 169 -10.62 -13.60 1.74
N ARG A 170 -11.11 -14.57 2.52
CA ARG A 170 -11.14 -15.99 2.15
C ARG A 170 -11.94 -16.20 0.86
N ASP A 171 -13.12 -15.61 0.80
CA ASP A 171 -14.09 -15.82 -0.28
C ASP A 171 -13.84 -14.93 -1.52
N LEU A 172 -12.96 -13.94 -1.39
CA LEU A 172 -12.50 -13.09 -2.49
C LEU A 172 -11.86 -13.96 -3.58
N SER A 173 -12.30 -13.81 -4.84
CA SER A 173 -11.61 -14.40 -5.99
C SER A 173 -10.25 -13.75 -6.20
N LYS A 174 -9.21 -14.57 -6.38
CA LYS A 174 -7.81 -14.16 -6.49
C LYS A 174 -7.23 -14.51 -7.87
N PRO A 175 -7.62 -13.78 -8.92
CA PRO A 175 -7.17 -14.06 -10.30
C PRO A 175 -5.68 -13.71 -10.52
N LEU A 176 -5.05 -13.05 -9.56
CA LEU A 176 -3.63 -12.70 -9.51
C LEU A 176 -3.04 -13.08 -8.15
N PRO A 177 -1.71 -13.23 -8.05
CA PRO A 177 -1.03 -13.31 -6.77
C PRO A 177 -1.50 -12.19 -5.84
N THR A 178 -2.17 -12.58 -4.75
CA THR A 178 -2.80 -11.64 -3.82
C THR A 178 -2.09 -11.71 -2.48
N GLU A 179 -1.71 -10.57 -1.94
CA GLU A 179 -1.13 -10.45 -0.61
C GLU A 179 -2.05 -9.69 0.35
N MET A 180 -1.81 -9.83 1.65
CA MET A 180 -2.44 -9.04 2.70
C MET A 180 -1.41 -8.49 3.68
N LEU A 181 -1.72 -7.37 4.32
CA LEU A 181 -0.92 -6.84 5.42
C LEU A 181 -1.19 -7.66 6.68
N VAL A 182 -0.11 -8.12 7.33
CA VAL A 182 -0.20 -8.89 8.60
C VAL A 182 0.55 -8.22 9.74
N TYR A 183 1.38 -7.23 9.45
CA TYR A 183 2.12 -6.45 10.43
C TYR A 183 2.31 -5.01 9.98
N GLY A 184 2.26 -4.08 10.94
CA GLY A 184 2.62 -2.68 10.77
C GLY A 184 1.52 -1.69 11.10
N ARG A 185 1.84 -0.40 11.10
CA ARG A 185 0.84 0.64 11.35
C ARG A 185 0.07 0.94 10.08
N LEU A 186 -1.25 0.78 10.13
CA LEU A 186 -2.12 1.11 8.99
C LEU A 186 -2.21 2.62 8.80
N PRO A 187 -2.18 3.13 7.56
CA PRO A 187 -2.43 4.53 7.28
C PRO A 187 -3.92 4.84 7.48
N LEU A 188 -4.20 5.89 8.24
CA LEU A 188 -5.55 6.38 8.50
C LEU A 188 -5.91 7.56 7.61
N MET A 189 -4.93 8.44 7.36
CA MET A 189 -5.15 9.65 6.59
C MET A 189 -3.89 10.03 5.82
N LEU A 190 -4.08 10.45 4.57
CA LEU A 190 -3.08 11.13 3.76
C LEU A 190 -3.53 12.57 3.56
N THR A 191 -2.68 13.54 3.88
CA THR A 191 -2.99 14.96 3.78
C THR A 191 -1.97 15.71 2.93
N GLU A 192 -2.45 16.65 2.11
CA GLU A 192 -1.64 17.58 1.33
C GLU A 192 -1.01 18.69 2.21
N ASN A 193 -1.23 18.65 3.51
CA ASN A 193 -0.69 19.60 4.46
C ASN A 193 0.47 19.04 5.25
N CYS A 194 1.53 19.83 5.40
CA CYS A 194 2.56 19.58 6.38
C CYS A 194 2.02 19.98 7.77
N LEU A 195 1.62 18.98 8.56
CA LEU A 195 1.04 19.18 9.89
C LEU A 195 1.99 19.94 10.84
N ILE A 196 3.30 19.87 10.60
CA ILE A 196 4.30 20.55 11.40
C ILE A 196 4.37 22.02 11.01
N ARG A 197 4.55 22.30 9.72
CA ARG A 197 4.60 23.66 9.21
C ARG A 197 3.35 24.46 9.57
N ASN A 198 2.18 23.80 9.53
CA ASN A 198 0.93 24.43 9.94
C ASN A 198 0.92 24.83 11.42
N ARG A 199 1.62 24.08 12.28
CA ARG A 199 1.70 24.38 13.71
C ARG A 199 2.80 25.38 14.07
N THR A 200 3.97 25.26 13.44
CA THR A 200 5.18 26.01 13.84
C THR A 200 5.51 27.17 12.91
N GLY A 201 4.85 27.26 11.74
CA GLY A 201 5.18 28.23 10.68
C GLY A 201 6.40 27.83 9.85
N GLU A 202 7.23 26.90 10.32
CA GLU A 202 8.49 26.52 9.71
C GLU A 202 8.56 25.03 9.32
N CYS A 203 9.39 24.72 8.32
CA CYS A 203 9.66 23.35 7.93
C CYS A 203 10.75 22.76 8.86
N SER A 204 10.39 21.72 9.61
CA SER A 204 11.31 20.97 10.46
C SER A 204 11.37 19.48 10.09
N CYS A 205 11.43 19.17 8.80
CA CYS A 205 11.39 17.81 8.29
C CYS A 205 12.49 16.88 8.86
N GLY A 206 13.63 17.40 9.28
CA GLY A 206 14.72 16.66 9.93
C GLY A 206 14.55 16.44 11.44
N ALA A 207 13.60 17.12 12.09
CA ALA A 207 13.46 17.12 13.55
C ALA A 207 12.66 15.92 14.06
N GLY A 208 13.25 14.74 14.11
CA GLY A 208 12.74 13.58 14.84
C GLY A 208 11.32 13.10 14.50
N PRO A 209 10.80 12.09 15.20
CA PRO A 209 9.45 11.56 15.01
C PRO A 209 8.38 12.56 15.49
N VAL A 210 7.31 12.68 14.72
CA VAL A 210 6.15 13.53 15.02
C VAL A 210 4.94 12.66 15.30
N LYS A 211 4.10 13.11 16.23
CA LYS A 211 2.86 12.41 16.61
C LYS A 211 1.72 13.41 16.83
N LEU A 212 0.51 12.97 16.56
CA LEU A 212 -0.72 13.59 17.04
C LEU A 212 -1.17 12.83 18.29
N ILE A 213 -1.78 13.53 19.22
CA ILE A 213 -2.38 12.93 20.41
C ILE A 213 -3.85 13.31 20.41
N ASP A 214 -4.74 12.32 20.50
CA ASP A 214 -6.17 12.56 20.57
C ASP A 214 -6.62 12.94 21.98
N ARG A 215 -7.94 13.19 22.13
CA ARG A 215 -8.53 13.57 23.43
C ARG A 215 -8.46 12.46 24.48
N LYS A 216 -8.20 11.21 24.06
CA LYS A 216 -8.07 10.04 24.94
C LYS A 216 -6.62 9.70 25.25
N GLY A 217 -5.66 10.49 24.74
CA GLY A 217 -4.23 10.26 24.92
C GLY A 217 -3.64 9.24 23.96
N GLU A 218 -4.40 8.76 22.94
CA GLU A 218 -3.85 7.84 21.94
C GLU A 218 -2.90 8.58 21.00
N GLU A 219 -1.75 7.98 20.74
CA GLU A 219 -0.68 8.56 19.91
C GLU A 219 -0.71 8.04 18.47
N PHE A 220 -0.89 8.94 17.51
CA PHE A 220 -0.87 8.66 16.08
C PHE A 220 0.44 9.16 15.48
N ARG A 221 1.25 8.26 14.96
CA ARG A 221 2.52 8.63 14.35
C ARG A 221 2.32 9.24 12.98
N ILE A 222 3.13 10.24 12.65
CA ILE A 222 3.10 10.94 11.36
C ILE A 222 4.35 10.58 10.57
N VAL A 223 4.14 10.08 9.35
CA VAL A 223 5.17 9.95 8.34
C VAL A 223 5.06 11.14 7.39
N ARG A 224 6.18 11.79 7.13
CA ARG A 224 6.25 12.98 6.30
C ARG A 224 6.92 12.66 4.97
N ASP A 225 6.39 13.22 3.91
CA ASP A 225 7.06 13.34 2.63
C ASP A 225 7.61 14.76 2.48
N CYS A 226 8.87 14.94 2.78
CA CYS A 226 9.51 16.25 2.74
C CYS A 226 9.65 16.81 1.31
N GLY A 227 9.55 15.96 0.30
CA GLY A 227 9.62 16.38 -1.10
C GLY A 227 8.35 17.04 -1.61
N THR A 228 7.20 16.69 -1.01
CA THR A 228 5.86 17.16 -1.41
C THR A 228 5.11 17.88 -0.29
N CYS A 229 5.68 17.93 0.92
CA CYS A 229 5.02 18.43 2.14
C CYS A 229 3.73 17.67 2.51
N ARG A 230 3.55 16.44 2.03
CA ARG A 230 2.47 15.56 2.44
C ARG A 230 2.76 14.88 3.76
N SER A 231 1.71 14.52 4.46
CA SER A 231 1.81 13.78 5.71
C SER A 231 0.86 12.59 5.72
N VAL A 232 1.33 11.45 6.22
CA VAL A 232 0.51 10.27 6.45
C VAL A 232 0.37 10.07 7.95
N VAL A 233 -0.86 10.09 8.44
CA VAL A 233 -1.19 9.76 9.82
C VAL A 233 -1.37 8.25 9.91
N LEU A 234 -0.60 7.62 10.77
CA LEU A 234 -0.63 6.18 11.00
C LEU A 234 -1.44 5.85 12.25
N ASN A 235 -2.05 4.67 12.26
CA ASN A 235 -2.77 4.16 13.43
C ASN A 235 -1.84 4.11 14.67
N GLY A 236 -2.37 4.49 15.82
CA GLY A 236 -1.67 4.43 17.11
C GLY A 236 -1.20 3.02 17.45
N LYS A 237 -1.99 2.00 17.13
CA LYS A 237 -1.67 0.59 17.36
C LYS A 237 -1.19 -0.08 16.08
N LYS A 238 -0.21 -0.98 16.21
CA LYS A 238 0.26 -1.80 15.09
C LYS A 238 -0.74 -2.92 14.79
N LEU A 239 -1.04 -3.14 13.51
CA LEU A 239 -1.68 -4.38 13.07
C LEU A 239 -0.75 -5.55 13.40
N TYR A 240 -1.30 -6.62 13.98
CA TYR A 240 -0.56 -7.85 14.25
C TYR A 240 -1.44 -9.07 13.99
N LEU A 241 -1.08 -9.89 13.01
CA LEU A 241 -1.76 -11.12 12.61
C LEU A 241 -0.78 -12.30 12.40
N LEU A 242 0.47 -12.15 12.84
CA LEU A 242 1.48 -13.19 12.64
C LEU A 242 1.17 -14.46 13.47
N ASP A 243 0.47 -14.32 14.57
CA ASP A 243 -0.05 -15.43 15.38
C ASP A 243 -1.20 -16.20 14.69
N LYS A 244 -1.79 -15.65 13.63
CA LYS A 244 -2.85 -16.27 12.81
C LYS A 244 -2.34 -16.85 11.49
N ARG A 245 -1.04 -16.92 11.30
CA ARG A 245 -0.42 -17.33 10.03
C ARG A 245 -0.89 -18.71 9.56
N GLU A 246 -1.10 -19.65 10.46
CA GLU A 246 -1.58 -21.00 10.09
C GLU A 246 -3.02 -20.96 9.55
N ASP A 247 -3.89 -20.14 10.11
CA ASP A 247 -5.26 -19.95 9.60
C ASP A 247 -5.22 -19.32 8.20
N LEU A 248 -4.32 -18.34 8.00
CA LEU A 248 -4.19 -17.61 6.74
C LEU A 248 -3.65 -18.47 5.58
N ARG A 249 -2.98 -19.59 5.86
CA ARG A 249 -2.52 -20.54 4.81
C ARG A 249 -3.64 -21.07 3.93
N ARG A 250 -4.87 -21.12 4.44
CA ARG A 250 -6.04 -21.65 3.74
C ARG A 250 -6.75 -20.63 2.86
N PHE A 251 -6.28 -19.37 2.86
CA PHE A 251 -6.97 -18.25 2.18
C PHE A 251 -6.55 -18.08 0.71
N GLY A 252 -5.65 -18.91 0.21
CA GLY A 252 -5.17 -18.82 -1.16
C GLY A 252 -4.31 -17.58 -1.44
N LEU A 253 -3.75 -16.97 -0.40
CA LEU A 253 -2.87 -15.81 -0.50
C LEU A 253 -1.50 -16.24 -1.01
N TRP A 254 -0.94 -15.42 -1.90
CA TRP A 254 0.43 -15.57 -2.35
C TRP A 254 1.43 -15.13 -1.27
N ALA A 255 1.14 -14.00 -0.60
CA ALA A 255 2.08 -13.44 0.37
C ALA A 255 1.40 -12.78 1.57
N LEU A 256 2.16 -12.70 2.67
CA LEU A 256 1.88 -11.97 3.88
C LEU A 256 2.87 -10.80 3.97
N ARG A 257 2.38 -9.55 3.95
CA ARG A 257 3.22 -8.36 3.98
C ARG A 257 3.53 -7.92 5.40
N LEU A 258 4.82 -7.77 5.69
CA LEU A 258 5.33 -7.06 6.86
C LEU A 258 5.59 -5.60 6.46
N SER A 259 4.80 -4.67 6.99
CA SER A 259 4.94 -3.25 6.67
C SER A 259 5.63 -2.50 7.81
N PHE A 260 6.95 -2.35 7.71
CA PHE A 260 7.72 -1.56 8.66
C PHE A 260 7.56 -0.07 8.33
N THR A 261 7.11 0.71 9.29
CA THR A 261 6.80 2.12 9.13
C THR A 261 7.70 2.99 9.99
N THR A 262 7.49 3.01 11.30
CA THR A 262 8.23 3.85 12.24
C THR A 262 9.20 3.04 13.11
N GLU A 263 9.35 1.76 12.81
CA GLU A 263 10.24 0.86 13.53
C GLU A 263 11.70 1.22 13.24
N ASN A 264 12.52 1.23 14.28
CA ASN A 264 13.97 1.30 14.14
C ASN A 264 14.56 -0.09 13.77
N PRO A 265 15.84 -0.18 13.35
CA PRO A 265 16.46 -1.44 12.97
C PRO A 265 16.38 -2.55 14.03
N GLY A 266 16.54 -2.21 15.32
CA GLY A 266 16.46 -3.16 16.42
C GLY A 266 15.05 -3.73 16.62
N GLU A 267 14.02 -2.87 16.51
CA GLU A 267 12.62 -3.29 16.57
C GLU A 267 12.27 -4.22 15.39
N ILE A 268 12.77 -3.91 14.19
CA ILE A 268 12.61 -4.77 12.99
C ILE A 268 13.23 -6.13 13.23
N ASP A 269 14.48 -6.17 13.69
CA ASP A 269 15.18 -7.42 13.97
C ASP A 269 14.49 -8.25 15.07
N THR A 270 13.88 -7.59 16.07
CA THR A 270 13.06 -8.25 17.09
C THR A 270 11.85 -8.93 16.48
N VAL A 271 11.07 -8.23 15.64
CA VAL A 271 9.91 -8.81 14.95
C VAL A 271 10.32 -9.98 14.07
N LEU A 272 11.38 -9.81 13.28
CA LEU A 272 11.86 -10.85 12.37
C LEU A 272 12.42 -12.09 13.10
N SER A 273 12.96 -11.93 14.29
CA SER A 273 13.43 -13.04 15.12
C SER A 273 12.27 -13.91 15.63
N ASN A 274 11.11 -13.30 15.81
CA ASN A 274 9.95 -13.94 16.43
C ASN A 274 8.86 -14.35 15.42
N LEU A 275 9.18 -14.38 14.11
CA LEU A 275 8.20 -14.80 13.09
C LEU A 275 7.66 -16.22 13.29
N ASN A 276 8.44 -17.11 13.90
CA ASN A 276 8.12 -18.53 14.12
C ASN A 276 7.95 -18.90 15.60
N ALA A 277 7.99 -17.91 16.51
CA ALA A 277 7.90 -18.13 17.93
C ALA A 277 6.71 -17.33 18.53
N PRO A 278 6.16 -17.75 19.67
CA PRO A 278 5.25 -16.91 20.43
C PRO A 278 5.92 -15.57 20.75
N PHE A 279 5.26 -14.48 20.38
CA PHE A 279 5.76 -13.13 20.57
C PHE A 279 4.61 -12.25 21.07
N ASP A 280 4.86 -11.54 22.16
CA ASP A 280 3.94 -10.51 22.61
C ASP A 280 4.21 -9.20 21.85
N PRO A 281 3.32 -8.79 20.94
CA PRO A 281 3.49 -7.55 20.19
C PRO A 281 3.23 -6.30 21.02
N GLY A 282 2.87 -6.43 22.30
CA GLY A 282 2.36 -5.35 23.13
C GLY A 282 0.99 -4.84 22.68
N ALA A 283 0.72 -3.55 22.86
CA ALA A 283 -0.51 -2.94 22.40
C ALA A 283 -0.64 -3.00 20.88
N CYS A 284 -1.48 -3.90 20.38
CA CYS A 284 -1.71 -4.13 18.95
C CYS A 284 -3.20 -4.09 18.60
N THR A 285 -3.50 -4.09 17.31
CA THR A 285 -4.85 -4.21 16.76
C THR A 285 -4.92 -5.35 15.76
N ARG A 286 -6.10 -5.94 15.62
CA ARG A 286 -6.44 -6.88 14.53
C ARG A 286 -7.00 -6.16 13.30
N GLY A 287 -7.01 -4.81 13.30
CA GLY A 287 -7.65 -4.03 12.25
C GLY A 287 -9.16 -4.32 12.18
N LEU A 288 -9.69 -4.32 10.96
CA LEU A 288 -11.09 -4.64 10.68
C LEU A 288 -11.32 -6.12 10.35
N TYR A 289 -10.29 -6.95 10.35
CA TYR A 289 -10.35 -8.34 9.88
C TYR A 289 -11.36 -9.23 10.65
N TYR A 290 -11.74 -8.87 11.87
CA TYR A 290 -12.71 -9.63 12.67
C TYR A 290 -14.10 -9.01 12.76
N ARG A 291 -14.25 -7.71 12.47
CA ARG A 291 -15.53 -7.00 12.62
C ARG A 291 -15.99 -6.23 11.38
N GLY A 292 -15.10 -6.00 10.41
CA GLY A 292 -15.45 -5.28 9.18
C GLY A 292 -15.63 -3.78 9.38
N VAL A 293 -16.10 -3.13 8.32
CA VAL A 293 -16.58 -1.74 8.31
C VAL A 293 -18.08 -1.80 8.55
N GLU A 294 -18.57 -1.07 9.57
CA GLU A 294 -19.99 -0.90 9.88
C GLU A 294 -20.61 0.19 9.01
#